data_7c811dd1d80a516df595b32f008737bb
#
_entry.id   7c811dd1d80a516df595b32f008737bb
#
_cell.length_a   1.000
_cell.length_b   1.000
_cell.length_c   1.000
_cell.angle_alpha   90.00
_cell.angle_beta   90.00
_cell.angle_gamma   90.00
#
_symmetry.space_group_name_H-M   'P 1'
#
loop_
_entity.id
_entity.type
_entity.pdbx_description
1 polymer ?
#
loop_
_entity_poly.entity_id
_entity_poly.type
_entity_poly.pdbx_seq_one_letter_code
_entity_poly.pdbx_strand_id
1 'polypeptide(L)'
;MAGKRTLPVANVIPPEKVEVIAAQCEVTDAGVRLLNVFADPINRSLTVKRRCELAGISRETYYTLFRDVRFKEAYNELFAATVFQAALPIAQKQVDVALEGDTNAAKMMLEMSGHLQRTQKVEHTHTVEAGQS
;
A
#
# COMPACT_ATOMS: atom_id res chain seq x y z
N MET A 1 -6.34 -10.02 22.74
CA MET A 1 -5.62 -11.26 22.89
C MET A 1 -4.68 -11.50 21.75
N ALA A 2 -3.43 -11.52 22.07
CA ALA A 2 -2.39 -11.67 21.06
C ALA A 2 -2.54 -12.98 20.29
N GLY A 3 -2.94 -14.03 20.95
CA GLY A 3 -3.08 -15.33 20.33
C GLY A 3 -4.10 -15.42 19.23
N LYS A 4 -4.96 -14.43 19.13
CA LYS A 4 -5.98 -14.42 18.08
C LYS A 4 -5.49 -13.84 16.79
N ARG A 5 -4.42 -13.10 16.85
CA ARG A 5 -3.89 -12.48 15.64
C ARG A 5 -2.90 -13.44 15.00
N THR A 6 -3.41 -14.27 14.15
CA THR A 6 -2.57 -15.23 13.43
C THR A 6 -2.04 -14.65 12.13
N LEU A 7 -2.57 -13.53 11.70
CA LEU A 7 -2.12 -12.89 10.47
C LEU A 7 -0.73 -12.31 10.65
N PRO A 8 0.06 -12.30 9.59
CA PRO A 8 1.40 -11.75 9.65
C PRO A 8 1.37 -10.29 10.09
N VAL A 9 2.13 -9.99 11.12
CA VAL A 9 2.26 -8.63 11.61
C VAL A 9 2.86 -7.72 10.55
N ALA A 10 3.61 -8.30 9.62
CA ALA A 10 4.23 -7.57 8.54
C ALA A 10 3.25 -6.80 7.66
N ASN A 11 1.96 -7.18 7.68
CA ASN A 11 0.95 -6.49 6.89
C ASN A 11 0.42 -5.23 7.57
N VAL A 12 0.81 -5.01 8.81
CA VAL A 12 0.40 -3.84 9.56
C VAL A 12 1.45 -2.74 9.36
N ILE A 13 1.00 -1.55 8.99
CA ILE A 13 1.91 -0.42 8.87
C ILE A 13 2.20 0.11 10.26
N PRO A 14 3.46 0.20 10.66
CA PRO A 14 3.78 0.66 12.01
C PRO A 14 3.41 2.13 12.23
N PRO A 15 3.06 2.50 13.47
CA PRO A 15 2.66 3.87 13.77
C PRO A 15 3.69 4.93 13.38
N GLU A 16 4.97 4.60 13.48
CA GLU A 16 6.03 5.53 13.11
C GLU A 16 5.94 5.91 11.64
N LYS A 17 5.62 4.95 10.80
CA LYS A 17 5.49 5.21 9.37
C LYS A 17 4.24 6.01 9.06
N VAL A 18 3.16 5.72 9.78
CA VAL A 18 1.93 6.50 9.65
C VAL A 18 2.19 7.95 10.01
N GLU A 19 2.95 8.19 11.08
CA GLU A 19 3.29 9.54 11.50
C GLU A 19 4.11 10.28 10.46
N VAL A 20 5.06 9.60 9.83
CA VAL A 20 5.86 10.20 8.77
C VAL A 20 4.98 10.62 7.60
N ILE A 21 4.10 9.75 7.17
CA ILE A 21 3.18 10.04 6.07
C ILE A 21 2.29 11.22 6.43
N ALA A 22 1.73 11.19 7.63
CA ALA A 22 0.84 12.24 8.10
C ALA A 22 1.55 13.59 8.19
N ALA A 23 2.78 13.58 8.66
CA ALA A 23 3.57 14.80 8.75
C ALA A 23 3.87 15.39 7.38
N GLN A 24 4.20 14.55 6.43
CA GLN A 24 4.48 14.98 5.07
C GLN A 24 3.27 15.64 4.40
N CYS A 25 2.09 15.15 4.74
CA CYS A 25 0.85 15.67 4.16
C CYS A 25 0.17 16.69 5.07
N GLU A 26 0.75 16.98 6.23
CA GLU A 26 0.20 17.93 7.21
C GLU A 26 -1.21 17.56 7.65
N VAL A 27 -1.42 16.30 7.95
CA VAL A 27 -2.71 15.78 8.38
C VAL A 27 -2.99 16.18 9.82
N THR A 28 -4.26 16.46 10.11
CA THR A 28 -4.67 16.82 11.47
C THR A 28 -4.57 15.63 12.42
N ASP A 29 -4.63 15.90 13.71
CA ASP A 29 -4.57 14.84 14.72
C ASP A 29 -5.68 13.80 14.53
N ALA A 30 -6.89 14.25 14.24
CA ALA A 30 -8.00 13.35 13.97
C ALA A 30 -7.70 12.47 12.75
N GLY A 31 -7.08 13.06 11.73
CA GLY A 31 -6.68 12.33 10.54
C GLY A 31 -5.62 11.28 10.83
N VAL A 32 -4.67 11.61 11.70
CA VAL A 32 -3.63 10.63 12.10
C VAL A 32 -4.28 9.44 12.79
N ARG A 33 -5.23 9.70 13.67
CA ARG A 33 -5.91 8.61 14.38
C ARG A 33 -6.66 7.70 13.41
N LEU A 34 -7.31 8.29 12.42
CA LEU A 34 -8.02 7.50 11.43
C LEU A 34 -7.05 6.72 10.53
N LEU A 35 -5.94 7.33 10.15
CA LEU A 35 -4.92 6.63 9.37
C LEU A 35 -4.39 5.41 10.12
N ASN A 36 -4.22 5.52 11.43
CA ASN A 36 -3.78 4.38 12.23
C ASN A 36 -4.78 3.24 12.22
N VAL A 37 -6.06 3.55 12.13
CA VAL A 37 -7.09 2.51 12.00
C VAL A 37 -6.92 1.79 10.66
N PHE A 38 -6.72 2.52 9.58
CA PHE A 38 -6.54 1.93 8.27
C PHE A 38 -5.20 1.21 8.11
N ALA A 39 -4.23 1.51 8.96
CA ALA A 39 -2.92 0.88 8.89
C ALA A 39 -2.97 -0.62 9.16
N ASP A 40 -3.99 -1.08 9.86
CA ASP A 40 -4.18 -2.50 10.14
C ASP A 40 -5.20 -3.07 9.14
N PRO A 41 -4.80 -4.01 8.29
CA PRO A 41 -5.71 -4.59 7.29
C PRO A 41 -6.97 -5.19 7.86
N ILE A 42 -6.92 -5.68 9.10
CA ILE A 42 -8.09 -6.26 9.74
C ILE A 42 -9.22 -5.25 9.84
N ASN A 43 -8.89 -3.98 10.00
CA ASN A 43 -9.88 -2.93 10.18
C ASN A 43 -10.56 -2.49 8.90
N ARG A 44 -10.11 -2.99 7.76
CA ARG A 44 -10.66 -2.54 6.47
C ARG A 44 -12.05 -3.02 6.19
N SER A 45 -12.45 -4.13 6.80
CA SER A 45 -13.79 -4.65 6.62
C SER A 45 -14.79 -4.04 7.60
N LEU A 46 -14.33 -3.15 8.47
CA LEU A 46 -15.21 -2.54 9.46
C LEU A 46 -16.13 -1.50 8.84
N THR A 47 -17.27 -1.29 9.48
CA THR A 47 -18.19 -0.23 9.07
C THR A 47 -17.61 1.14 9.41
N VAL A 48 -18.17 2.17 8.81
CA VAL A 48 -17.77 3.55 9.10
C VAL A 48 -17.95 3.84 10.59
N LYS A 49 -19.07 3.39 11.16
CA LYS A 49 -19.34 3.60 12.59
C LYS A 49 -18.22 3.00 13.44
N ARG A 50 -17.80 1.79 13.13
CA ARG A 50 -16.79 1.11 13.93
C ARG A 50 -15.43 1.77 13.76
N ARG A 51 -15.12 2.21 12.55
CA ARG A 51 -13.86 2.93 12.28
C ARG A 51 -13.81 4.23 13.10
N CYS A 52 -14.91 4.95 13.14
CA CYS A 52 -14.99 6.17 13.92
C CYS A 52 -14.79 5.89 15.41
N GLU A 53 -15.39 4.82 15.92
CA GLU A 53 -15.20 4.43 17.31
C GLU A 53 -13.74 4.14 17.63
N LEU A 54 -13.08 3.40 16.77
CA LEU A 54 -11.67 3.07 16.98
C LEU A 54 -10.77 4.29 16.91
N ALA A 55 -11.07 5.20 16.01
CA ALA A 55 -10.29 6.42 15.88
C ALA A 55 -10.66 7.48 16.91
N GLY A 56 -11.79 7.32 17.56
CA GLY A 56 -12.26 8.32 18.53
C GLY A 56 -12.70 9.61 17.87
N ILE A 57 -13.36 9.50 16.72
CA ILE A 57 -13.87 10.67 15.98
C ILE A 57 -15.35 10.49 15.66
N SER A 58 -16.00 11.58 15.32
CA SER A 58 -17.40 11.53 14.89
C SER A 58 -17.50 11.17 13.43
N ARG A 59 -18.69 10.76 12.99
CA ARG A 59 -18.92 10.49 11.57
C ARG A 59 -18.74 11.75 10.73
N GLU A 60 -19.13 12.88 11.27
CA GLU A 60 -18.95 14.14 10.59
C GLU A 60 -17.48 14.41 10.33
N THR A 61 -16.65 14.22 11.34
CA THR A 61 -15.20 14.37 11.20
C THR A 61 -14.67 13.40 10.17
N TYR A 62 -15.15 12.17 10.18
CA TYR A 62 -14.74 11.15 9.22
C TYR A 62 -14.97 11.62 7.79
N TYR A 63 -16.17 12.10 7.48
CA TYR A 63 -16.47 12.55 6.12
C TYR A 63 -15.75 13.83 5.76
N THR A 64 -15.53 14.71 6.74
CA THR A 64 -14.75 15.92 6.51
C THR A 64 -13.31 15.59 6.14
N LEU A 65 -12.72 14.60 6.81
CA LEU A 65 -11.36 14.16 6.48
C LEU A 65 -11.27 13.66 5.05
N PHE A 66 -12.23 12.86 4.62
CA PHE A 66 -12.21 12.33 3.26
C PHE A 66 -12.46 13.37 2.19
N ARG A 67 -12.84 14.59 2.58
CA ARG A 67 -12.92 15.71 1.66
C ARG A 67 -11.68 16.58 1.68
N ASP A 68 -10.81 16.36 2.65
CA ASP A 68 -9.57 17.12 2.79
C ASP A 68 -8.50 16.50 1.88
N VAL A 69 -7.95 17.31 0.99
CA VAL A 69 -6.93 16.86 0.04
C VAL A 69 -5.71 16.29 0.77
N ARG A 70 -5.32 16.91 1.88
CA ARG A 70 -4.15 16.46 2.63
C ARG A 70 -4.37 15.07 3.22
N PHE A 71 -5.55 14.83 3.76
CA PHE A 71 -5.87 13.52 4.29
C PHE A 71 -5.94 12.48 3.16
N LYS A 72 -6.52 12.83 2.03
CA LYS A 72 -6.61 11.92 0.90
C LYS A 72 -5.23 11.53 0.40
N GLU A 73 -4.31 12.48 0.34
CA GLU A 73 -2.95 12.18 -0.09
C GLU A 73 -2.27 11.22 0.88
N ALA A 74 -2.42 11.47 2.18
CA ALA A 74 -1.86 10.59 3.20
C ALA A 74 -2.49 9.20 3.12
N TYR A 75 -3.79 9.15 2.92
CA TYR A 75 -4.50 7.89 2.79
C TYR A 75 -4.00 7.08 1.58
N ASN A 76 -3.79 7.76 0.46
CA ASN A 76 -3.28 7.11 -0.74
C ASN A 76 -1.87 6.59 -0.54
N GLU A 77 -1.02 7.34 0.16
CA GLU A 77 0.33 6.90 0.49
C GLU A 77 0.29 5.66 1.38
N LEU A 78 -0.57 5.68 2.37
CA LEU A 78 -0.74 4.55 3.27
C LEU A 78 -1.23 3.32 2.51
N PHE A 79 -2.19 3.51 1.64
CA PHE A 79 -2.74 2.42 0.84
C PHE A 79 -1.68 1.84 -0.09
N ALA A 80 -0.90 2.68 -0.74
CA ALA A 80 0.18 2.23 -1.62
C ALA A 80 1.22 1.43 -0.85
N ALA A 81 1.59 1.89 0.35
CA ALA A 81 2.53 1.16 1.19
C ALA A 81 1.98 -0.21 1.58
N THR A 82 0.69 -0.28 1.87
CA THR A 82 0.04 -1.55 2.23
C THR A 82 0.02 -2.52 1.06
N VAL A 83 -0.31 -2.03 -0.12
CA VAL A 83 -0.33 -2.87 -1.33
C VAL A 83 1.07 -3.39 -1.62
N PHE A 84 2.07 -2.54 -1.49
CA PHE A 84 3.45 -2.94 -1.71
C PHE A 84 3.84 -4.06 -0.74
N GLN A 85 3.53 -3.91 0.54
CA GLN A 85 3.86 -4.94 1.52
C GLN A 85 3.14 -6.26 1.24
N ALA A 86 1.91 -6.19 0.78
CA ALA A 86 1.17 -7.39 0.44
C ALA A 86 1.76 -8.11 -0.77
N ALA A 87 2.37 -7.36 -1.68
CA ALA A 87 2.98 -7.94 -2.88
C ALA A 87 4.33 -8.59 -2.61
N LEU A 88 5.06 -8.14 -1.60
CA LEU A 88 6.39 -8.66 -1.30
C LEU A 88 6.42 -10.18 -1.08
N PRO A 89 5.54 -10.76 -0.27
CA PRO A 89 5.58 -12.22 -0.07
C PRO A 89 5.33 -12.99 -1.36
N ILE A 90 4.51 -12.47 -2.24
CA ILE A 90 4.24 -13.11 -3.52
C ILE A 90 5.47 -13.10 -4.39
N ALA A 91 6.13 -11.96 -4.48
CA ALA A 91 7.37 -11.84 -5.25
C ALA A 91 8.46 -12.73 -4.67
N GLN A 92 8.55 -12.78 -3.33
CA GLN A 92 9.53 -13.62 -2.67
C GLN A 92 9.30 -15.09 -3.00
N LYS A 93 8.08 -15.53 -3.01
CA LYS A 93 7.75 -16.89 -3.34
C LYS A 93 8.14 -17.23 -4.77
N GLN A 94 7.95 -16.31 -5.70
CA GLN A 94 8.35 -16.52 -7.08
C GLN A 94 9.87 -16.68 -7.20
N VAL A 95 10.61 -15.89 -6.44
CA VAL A 95 12.07 -16.02 -6.41
C VAL A 95 12.47 -17.38 -5.89
N ASP A 96 11.86 -17.85 -4.79
CA ASP A 96 12.17 -19.13 -4.18
C ASP A 96 11.91 -20.28 -5.15
N VAL A 97 10.77 -20.23 -5.83
CA VAL A 97 10.42 -21.28 -6.80
C VAL A 97 11.39 -21.27 -7.98
N ALA A 98 11.77 -20.07 -8.43
CA ALA A 98 12.72 -19.94 -9.52
C ALA A 98 14.08 -20.52 -9.14
N LEU A 99 14.51 -20.30 -7.90
CA LEU A 99 15.77 -20.84 -7.41
C LEU A 99 15.76 -22.36 -7.30
N GLU A 100 14.57 -22.93 -7.16
CA GLU A 100 14.41 -24.39 -7.15
C GLU A 100 14.42 -24.99 -8.54
N GLY A 101 14.54 -24.18 -9.55
CA GLY A 101 14.62 -24.64 -10.91
C GLY A 101 13.32 -24.71 -11.68
N ASP A 102 12.27 -24.08 -11.17
CA ASP A 102 11.01 -24.00 -11.89
C ASP A 102 11.12 -23.00 -13.02
N THR A 103 11.16 -23.51 -14.23
CA THR A 103 11.35 -22.68 -15.42
C THR A 103 10.21 -21.70 -15.64
N ASN A 104 8.98 -22.13 -15.33
CA ASN A 104 7.81 -21.26 -15.53
C ASN A 104 7.83 -20.09 -14.56
N ALA A 105 8.18 -20.36 -13.31
CA ALA A 105 8.25 -19.28 -12.31
C ALA A 105 9.36 -18.31 -12.66
N ALA A 106 10.49 -18.80 -13.11
CA ALA A 106 11.60 -17.95 -13.54
C ALA A 106 11.18 -17.08 -14.71
N LYS A 107 10.47 -17.66 -15.64
CA LYS A 107 9.98 -16.93 -16.80
C LYS A 107 8.99 -15.87 -16.39
N MET A 108 8.06 -16.18 -15.49
CA MET A 108 7.11 -15.21 -14.98
C MET A 108 7.81 -14.05 -14.31
N MET A 109 8.80 -14.33 -13.50
CA MET A 109 9.55 -13.27 -12.84
C MET A 109 10.23 -12.36 -13.83
N LEU A 110 10.84 -12.94 -14.83
CA LEU A 110 11.51 -12.15 -15.87
C LEU A 110 10.50 -11.30 -16.64
N GLU A 111 9.34 -11.86 -16.91
CA GLU A 111 8.30 -11.12 -17.61
C GLU A 111 7.78 -9.96 -16.78
N MET A 112 7.59 -10.17 -15.49
CA MET A 112 7.13 -9.11 -14.60
C MET A 112 8.17 -8.00 -14.51
N SER A 113 9.42 -8.35 -14.30
CA SER A 113 10.50 -7.37 -14.26
C SER A 113 10.63 -6.63 -15.59
N GLY A 114 10.58 -7.38 -16.67
CA GLY A 114 10.66 -6.80 -18.00
C GLY A 114 9.50 -5.89 -18.31
N HIS A 115 8.32 -6.23 -17.81
CA HIS A 115 7.15 -5.39 -18.02
C HIS A 115 7.30 -4.05 -17.32
N LEU A 116 7.77 -4.05 -16.09
CA LEU A 116 7.99 -2.83 -15.34
C LEU A 116 9.05 -1.97 -16.02
N GLN A 117 10.15 -2.56 -16.42
CA GLN A 117 11.19 -1.85 -17.13
C GLN A 117 10.72 -1.34 -18.46
N ARG A 118 9.92 -2.13 -19.13
CA ARG A 118 9.39 -1.76 -20.44
C ARG A 118 8.43 -0.59 -20.33
N THR A 119 7.67 -0.51 -19.27
CA THR A 119 6.77 0.60 -19.04
C THR A 119 7.55 1.90 -18.93
N GLN A 120 8.66 1.87 -18.21
CA GLN A 120 9.53 3.04 -18.11
C GLN A 120 10.22 3.35 -19.42
N LYS A 121 10.68 2.33 -20.12
CA LYS A 121 11.36 2.50 -21.37
C LYS A 121 10.48 2.94 -22.50
N VAL A 122 9.22 2.55 -22.47
CA VAL A 122 8.31 2.92 -23.55
C VAL A 122 8.17 4.43 -23.66
N GLU A 123 8.18 5.14 -22.54
CA GLU A 123 8.12 6.59 -22.58
C GLU A 123 9.35 7.17 -23.24
N HIS A 124 10.48 6.57 -23.01
CA HIS A 124 11.73 6.94 -23.62
C HIS A 124 11.84 6.43 -25.04
N THR A 125 11.67 5.13 -25.18
CA THR A 125 11.94 4.39 -26.40
C THR A 125 10.91 4.68 -27.47
N HIS A 126 9.73 5.01 -27.07
CA HIS A 126 8.68 5.33 -28.02
C HIS A 126 9.09 6.52 -28.87
N THR A 127 9.70 7.49 -28.22
CA THR A 127 10.23 8.65 -28.91
C THR A 127 11.38 8.26 -29.84
N VAL A 128 12.25 7.39 -29.35
CA VAL A 128 13.41 6.95 -30.13
C VAL A 128 12.99 6.13 -31.32
N GLU A 129 12.06 5.21 -31.13
CA GLU A 129 11.61 4.37 -32.22
C GLU A 129 10.90 5.14 -33.30
N ALA A 130 10.16 6.15 -32.93
CA ALA A 130 9.52 7.00 -33.89
C ALA A 130 10.56 7.67 -34.79
N GLY A 131 11.73 7.93 -34.22
CA GLY A 131 12.81 8.50 -35.00
C GLY A 131 13.58 7.50 -35.83
N GLN A 132 13.50 6.22 -35.48
CA GLN A 132 14.22 5.17 -36.18
C GLN A 132 13.44 4.57 -37.33
N SER A 133 12.16 4.64 -37.27
CA SER A 133 11.29 4.05 -38.30
C SER A 133 11.19 4.86 -39.57
#